data_2ebf3724fd776fbf3780d5795e743980
#
_entry.id   2ebf3724fd776fbf3780d5795e743980
#
_cell.length_a   1.000
_cell.length_b   1.000
_cell.length_c   1.000
_cell.angle_alpha   90.00
_cell.angle_beta   90.00
_cell.angle_gamma   90.00
#
_symmetry.space_group_name_H-M   'P 1'
#
loop_
_entity.id
_entity.type
_entity.pdbx_description
1 polymer ?
#
loop_
_entity_poly.entity_id
_entity_poly.type
_entity_poly.pdbx_seq_one_letter_code
_entity_poly.pdbx_strand_id
1 'polypeptide(L)'
;MSLSPKERLLDTLGKKKVDRPPVVCTGGMMNAAIVDVMNRTGHTLPEGHFRSDLMAELATDVNHDTGFENFGIPFCMTVEAEVLGSEIDFGTLACEPKIAREPFVSNAQVQFRDIDRMLDSGRIGQVAEAALLLSRSNPDVPVIGSITGPVSTAASIVDPMIFLKELHKKREDSHRVLDYVSDFLISFARLLVDGGASAICIGDPTATGEILGPRLFQEYAVTYLNKVIDGIHATGVPVLVHICGEMKAVKPSIPQLHSDAISTDAFVNLKLLKEEYPQLTTMGNLSTFLLELGEPDKVSRHTAGLVRDGIDIISPACGLSTASSIRNIQAMTQTVKDGGRGW
;
A
#
# COMPACT_ATOMS: atom_id res chain seq x y z
N MET A 1 27.52 -13.32 1.33
CA MET A 1 26.31 -14.10 1.02
C MET A 1 25.29 -13.11 0.46
N SER A 2 24.50 -13.51 -0.49
CA SER A 2 23.38 -12.72 -1.00
C SER A 2 22.25 -12.77 0.05
N LEU A 3 21.66 -11.63 0.41
CA LEU A 3 20.51 -11.55 1.31
C LEU A 3 19.28 -12.19 0.62
N SER A 4 18.42 -12.85 1.39
CA SER A 4 17.08 -13.22 0.92
C SER A 4 16.24 -11.95 0.67
N PRO A 5 15.17 -12.03 -0.15
CA PRO A 5 14.25 -10.90 -0.32
C PRO A 5 13.73 -10.31 1.00
N LYS A 6 13.39 -11.18 1.95
CA LYS A 6 12.89 -10.78 3.28
C LYS A 6 13.96 -10.07 4.11
N GLU A 7 15.16 -10.65 4.20
CA GLU A 7 16.27 -10.02 4.91
C GLU A 7 16.60 -8.65 4.29
N ARG A 8 16.66 -8.56 2.97
CA ARG A 8 16.96 -7.30 2.26
C ARG A 8 15.94 -6.22 2.58
N LEU A 9 14.65 -6.53 2.53
CA LEU A 9 13.61 -5.55 2.83
C LEU A 9 13.68 -5.11 4.29
N LEU A 10 13.74 -6.06 5.24
CA LEU A 10 13.74 -5.75 6.66
C LEU A 10 15.03 -5.02 7.10
N ASP A 11 16.18 -5.39 6.53
CA ASP A 11 17.43 -4.68 6.80
C ASP A 11 17.42 -3.26 6.21
N THR A 12 16.82 -3.06 5.02
CA THR A 12 16.62 -1.71 4.46
C THR A 12 15.73 -0.86 5.36
N LEU A 13 14.59 -1.39 5.82
CA LEU A 13 13.69 -0.69 6.75
C LEU A 13 14.36 -0.43 8.10
N GLY A 14 15.21 -1.34 8.56
CA GLY A 14 16.05 -1.18 9.75
C GLY A 14 17.30 -0.30 9.53
N LYS A 15 17.43 0.36 8.38
CA LYS A 15 18.58 1.22 8.00
C LYS A 15 19.93 0.53 8.06
N LYS A 16 19.96 -0.78 7.85
CA LYS A 16 21.18 -1.56 7.74
C LYS A 16 21.67 -1.59 6.30
N LYS A 17 22.96 -1.91 6.14
CA LYS A 17 23.57 -2.04 4.82
C LYS A 17 23.06 -3.30 4.11
N VAL A 18 22.60 -3.14 2.89
CA VAL A 18 22.15 -4.23 2.00
C VAL A 18 23.03 -4.34 0.76
N ASP A 19 22.91 -5.46 0.05
CA ASP A 19 23.65 -5.73 -1.19
C ASP A 19 23.16 -4.87 -2.37
N ARG A 20 21.88 -4.55 -2.41
CA ARG A 20 21.20 -3.66 -3.37
C ARG A 20 19.83 -3.25 -2.81
N PRO A 21 19.16 -2.23 -3.37
CA PRO A 21 17.79 -1.93 -2.96
C PRO A 21 16.86 -3.12 -3.24
N PRO A 22 15.88 -3.40 -2.35
CA PRO A 22 14.78 -4.30 -2.65
C PRO A 22 13.86 -3.69 -3.73
N VAL A 23 13.19 -4.56 -4.51
CA VAL A 23 12.18 -4.13 -5.48
C VAL A 23 10.84 -4.77 -5.13
N VAL A 24 9.86 -3.94 -4.76
CA VAL A 24 8.61 -4.41 -4.17
C VAL A 24 7.38 -3.75 -4.79
N CYS A 25 6.23 -4.46 -4.68
CA CYS A 25 4.90 -3.94 -4.97
C CYS A 25 3.98 -4.42 -3.84
N THR A 26 3.52 -3.50 -3.00
CA THR A 26 3.07 -3.81 -1.63
C THR A 26 1.70 -4.47 -1.52
N GLY A 27 0.90 -4.47 -2.59
CA GLY A 27 -0.51 -4.88 -2.51
C GLY A 27 -1.43 -3.70 -2.20
N GLY A 28 -2.67 -3.97 -1.86
CA GLY A 28 -3.68 -2.93 -1.65
C GLY A 28 -3.86 -2.07 -2.89
N MET A 29 -3.70 -0.77 -2.72
CA MET A 29 -3.69 0.19 -3.82
C MET A 29 -2.55 -0.06 -4.83
N MET A 30 -1.40 -0.51 -4.33
CA MET A 30 -0.21 -0.76 -5.16
C MET A 30 -0.08 -2.26 -5.47
N ASN A 31 -1.17 -2.92 -5.88
CA ASN A 31 -1.11 -4.32 -6.27
C ASN A 31 -0.58 -4.49 -7.71
N ALA A 32 -0.11 -5.69 -8.03
CA ALA A 32 0.38 -6.07 -9.34
C ALA A 32 -0.35 -7.28 -9.94
N ALA A 33 -1.61 -7.51 -9.53
CA ALA A 33 -2.49 -8.49 -10.14
C ALA A 33 -2.98 -7.98 -11.52
N ILE A 34 -2.06 -7.96 -12.48
CA ILE A 34 -2.33 -7.51 -13.84
C ILE A 34 -2.96 -8.60 -14.68
N VAL A 35 -3.69 -8.20 -15.74
CA VAL A 35 -4.40 -9.12 -16.66
C VAL A 35 -3.45 -10.14 -17.28
N ASP A 36 -2.23 -9.73 -17.63
CA ASP A 36 -1.22 -10.63 -18.22
C ASP A 36 -0.88 -11.81 -17.29
N VAL A 37 -0.69 -11.56 -15.98
CA VAL A 37 -0.41 -12.60 -14.99
C VAL A 37 -1.63 -13.51 -14.84
N MET A 38 -2.81 -12.94 -14.62
CA MET A 38 -4.03 -13.70 -14.41
C MET A 38 -4.40 -14.60 -15.58
N ASN A 39 -4.26 -14.10 -16.84
CA ASN A 39 -4.52 -14.90 -18.03
C ASN A 39 -3.51 -16.03 -18.26
N ARG A 40 -2.27 -15.87 -17.79
CA ARG A 40 -1.21 -16.91 -17.94
C ARG A 40 -1.37 -18.03 -16.93
N THR A 41 -1.81 -17.73 -15.73
CA THR A 41 -1.83 -18.66 -14.60
C THR A 41 -3.21 -19.28 -14.36
N GLY A 42 -4.27 -18.55 -14.74
CA GLY A 42 -5.66 -18.95 -14.51
C GLY A 42 -6.15 -18.59 -13.09
N HIS A 43 -5.30 -18.02 -12.23
CA HIS A 43 -5.71 -17.49 -10.93
C HIS A 43 -6.15 -16.05 -11.10
N THR A 44 -7.46 -15.80 -10.92
CA THR A 44 -8.08 -14.56 -11.40
C THR A 44 -8.85 -13.80 -10.34
N LEU A 45 -9.07 -12.51 -10.62
CA LEU A 45 -10.04 -11.66 -9.93
C LEU A 45 -11.35 -11.64 -10.75
N PRO A 46 -12.52 -11.48 -10.13
CA PRO A 46 -12.74 -11.15 -8.71
C PRO A 46 -12.68 -12.32 -7.72
N GLU A 47 -12.63 -13.60 -8.16
CA GLU A 47 -12.67 -14.77 -7.29
C GLU A 47 -11.58 -14.77 -6.22
N GLY A 48 -10.37 -14.35 -6.58
CA GLY A 48 -9.24 -14.21 -5.66
C GLY A 48 -9.46 -13.22 -4.51
N HIS A 49 -10.49 -12.37 -4.58
CA HIS A 49 -10.85 -11.51 -3.43
C HIS A 49 -11.58 -12.26 -2.32
N PHE A 50 -12.16 -13.43 -2.61
CA PHE A 50 -13.05 -14.17 -1.72
C PHE A 50 -12.47 -15.49 -1.21
N ARG A 51 -11.35 -15.91 -1.76
CA ARG A 51 -10.73 -17.20 -1.48
C ARG A 51 -9.27 -17.02 -1.09
N SER A 52 -8.93 -17.41 0.13
CA SER A 52 -7.58 -17.30 0.68
C SER A 52 -6.54 -18.09 -0.11
N ASP A 53 -6.89 -19.31 -0.56
CA ASP A 53 -6.04 -20.14 -1.40
C ASP A 53 -5.74 -19.47 -2.74
N LEU A 54 -6.75 -19.00 -3.43
CA LEU A 54 -6.61 -18.34 -4.73
C LEU A 54 -5.89 -16.98 -4.63
N MET A 55 -6.12 -16.23 -3.53
CA MET A 55 -5.38 -15.00 -3.24
C MET A 55 -3.88 -15.28 -3.05
N ALA A 56 -3.54 -16.35 -2.33
CA ALA A 56 -2.15 -16.76 -2.11
C ALA A 56 -1.48 -17.27 -3.39
N GLU A 57 -2.19 -18.06 -4.21
CA GLU A 57 -1.72 -18.52 -5.51
C GLU A 57 -1.45 -17.33 -6.44
N LEU A 58 -2.40 -16.39 -6.58
CA LEU A 58 -2.22 -15.19 -7.41
C LEU A 58 -1.06 -14.31 -6.92
N ALA A 59 -0.88 -14.14 -5.59
CA ALA A 59 0.26 -13.41 -5.06
C ALA A 59 1.60 -14.10 -5.37
N THR A 60 1.62 -15.42 -5.37
CA THR A 60 2.79 -16.22 -5.76
C THR A 60 3.08 -16.06 -7.25
N ASP A 61 2.06 -16.08 -8.10
CA ASP A 61 2.20 -15.86 -9.55
C ASP A 61 2.72 -14.46 -9.85
N VAL A 62 2.18 -13.44 -9.17
CA VAL A 62 2.68 -12.07 -9.29
C VAL A 62 4.16 -11.98 -8.94
N ASN A 63 4.59 -12.54 -7.81
CA ASN A 63 6.00 -12.56 -7.41
C ASN A 63 6.87 -13.25 -8.47
N HIS A 64 6.46 -14.45 -8.93
CA HIS A 64 7.20 -15.25 -9.90
C HIS A 64 7.30 -14.57 -11.27
N ASP A 65 6.17 -14.12 -11.80
CA ASP A 65 6.07 -13.63 -13.18
C ASP A 65 6.58 -12.20 -13.35
N THR A 66 6.38 -11.35 -12.35
CA THR A 66 6.85 -9.95 -12.40
C THR A 66 8.26 -9.76 -11.87
N GLY A 67 8.72 -10.64 -11.00
CA GLY A 67 10.01 -10.56 -10.33
C GLY A 67 10.04 -9.59 -9.14
N PHE A 68 8.91 -9.06 -8.66
CA PHE A 68 8.86 -8.37 -7.37
C PHE A 68 9.30 -9.30 -6.23
N GLU A 69 9.94 -8.75 -5.22
CA GLU A 69 10.59 -9.52 -4.15
C GLU A 69 9.72 -9.69 -2.90
N ASN A 70 8.41 -9.56 -3.04
CA ASN A 70 7.44 -9.73 -1.95
C ASN A 70 6.16 -10.37 -2.44
N PHE A 71 5.39 -10.89 -1.49
CA PHE A 71 3.97 -11.14 -1.67
C PHE A 71 3.20 -9.93 -1.15
N GLY A 72 2.36 -9.33 -1.98
CA GLY A 72 1.55 -8.15 -1.63
C GLY A 72 0.07 -8.49 -1.64
N ILE A 73 -0.62 -8.35 -0.53
CA ILE A 73 -2.05 -8.62 -0.34
C ILE A 73 -2.73 -7.58 0.55
N PRO A 74 -4.06 -7.37 0.40
CA PRO A 74 -4.96 -7.84 -0.65
C PRO A 74 -4.72 -7.16 -2.01
N PHE A 75 -5.54 -7.47 -3.02
CA PHE A 75 -5.47 -6.85 -4.35
C PHE A 75 -6.50 -5.72 -4.53
N CYS A 76 -6.90 -5.05 -3.47
CA CYS A 76 -7.84 -3.93 -3.51
C CYS A 76 -7.78 -3.10 -2.23
N MET A 77 -8.52 -1.98 -2.20
CA MET A 77 -8.66 -1.05 -1.08
C MET A 77 -10.08 -1.06 -0.48
N THR A 78 -10.82 -2.13 -0.63
CA THR A 78 -12.24 -2.14 -0.26
C THR A 78 -12.59 -3.11 0.86
N VAL A 79 -11.60 -3.81 1.41
CA VAL A 79 -11.81 -4.79 2.50
C VAL A 79 -12.32 -4.09 3.76
N GLU A 80 -11.70 -3.00 4.12
CA GLU A 80 -12.04 -2.20 5.30
C GLU A 80 -13.42 -1.57 5.17
N ALA A 81 -13.69 -0.97 4.02
CA ALA A 81 -14.96 -0.30 3.74
C ALA A 81 -16.14 -1.30 3.75
N GLU A 82 -15.96 -2.50 3.18
CA GLU A 82 -16.95 -3.57 3.20
C GLU A 82 -17.36 -3.92 4.63
N VAL A 83 -16.38 -4.16 5.49
CA VAL A 83 -16.62 -4.53 6.89
C VAL A 83 -17.25 -3.37 7.67
N LEU A 84 -16.89 -2.15 7.36
CA LEU A 84 -17.48 -0.95 7.94
C LEU A 84 -18.88 -0.63 7.38
N GLY A 85 -19.35 -1.38 6.37
CA GLY A 85 -20.75 -1.38 5.91
C GLY A 85 -20.99 -0.78 4.54
N SER A 86 -19.94 -0.44 3.79
CA SER A 86 -20.08 0.06 2.41
C SER A 86 -20.49 -1.07 1.46
N GLU A 87 -21.29 -0.74 0.47
CA GLU A 87 -21.58 -1.64 -0.64
C GLU A 87 -20.41 -1.62 -1.63
N ILE A 88 -19.95 -2.81 -2.02
CA ILE A 88 -18.81 -2.97 -2.91
C ILE A 88 -19.25 -3.51 -4.27
N ASP A 89 -18.87 -2.83 -5.32
CA ASP A 89 -18.80 -3.42 -6.67
C ASP A 89 -17.43 -4.10 -6.77
N PHE A 90 -17.43 -5.43 -6.86
CA PHE A 90 -16.19 -6.22 -6.83
C PHE A 90 -15.41 -6.21 -8.14
N GLY A 91 -15.87 -5.47 -9.12
CA GLY A 91 -15.16 -5.29 -10.37
C GLY A 91 -15.16 -6.54 -11.26
N THR A 92 -14.12 -6.66 -12.06
CA THR A 92 -13.92 -7.75 -13.03
C THR A 92 -12.44 -8.09 -13.11
N LEU A 93 -12.06 -9.02 -13.99
CA LEU A 93 -10.65 -9.31 -14.29
C LEU A 93 -9.81 -8.04 -14.60
N ALA A 94 -10.41 -7.07 -15.29
CA ALA A 94 -9.72 -5.86 -15.76
C ALA A 94 -10.12 -4.58 -15.00
N CYS A 95 -10.95 -4.69 -13.99
CA CYS A 95 -11.46 -3.55 -13.24
C CYS A 95 -11.44 -3.86 -11.75
N GLU A 96 -10.71 -3.05 -11.00
CA GLU A 96 -10.59 -3.22 -9.54
C GLU A 96 -11.93 -2.98 -8.82
N PRO A 97 -12.09 -3.57 -7.61
CA PRO A 97 -13.23 -3.28 -6.75
C PRO A 97 -13.31 -1.79 -6.37
N LYS A 98 -14.53 -1.28 -6.27
CA LYS A 98 -14.81 0.10 -5.88
C LYS A 98 -15.98 0.20 -4.91
N ILE A 99 -16.07 1.29 -4.18
CA ILE A 99 -17.22 1.62 -3.35
C ILE A 99 -18.39 1.93 -4.29
N ALA A 100 -19.47 1.18 -4.15
CA ALA A 100 -20.72 1.41 -4.90
C ALA A 100 -21.65 2.37 -4.13
N ARG A 101 -21.65 2.26 -2.80
CA ARG A 101 -22.40 3.16 -1.91
C ARG A 101 -21.83 3.15 -0.50
N GLU A 102 -21.66 4.33 0.07
CA GLU A 102 -21.31 4.53 1.47
C GLU A 102 -22.54 4.35 2.38
N PRO A 103 -22.37 3.77 3.60
CA PRO A 103 -23.48 3.54 4.54
C PRO A 103 -23.97 4.80 5.25
N PHE A 104 -23.17 5.86 5.30
CA PHE A 104 -23.49 7.06 6.07
C PHE A 104 -23.39 8.33 5.20
N VAL A 105 -24.30 9.27 5.44
CA VAL A 105 -24.30 10.57 4.74
C VAL A 105 -23.58 11.67 5.53
N SER A 106 -23.12 11.40 6.76
CA SER A 106 -22.47 12.39 7.63
C SER A 106 -21.67 11.69 8.72
N ASN A 107 -20.56 12.30 9.16
CA ASN A 107 -19.74 11.82 10.28
C ASN A 107 -20.55 11.61 11.57
N ALA A 108 -21.50 12.47 11.85
CA ALA A 108 -22.38 12.37 13.02
C ALA A 108 -23.29 11.12 13.02
N GLN A 109 -23.48 10.48 11.86
CA GLN A 109 -24.35 9.31 11.70
C GLN A 109 -23.60 8.01 11.75
N VAL A 110 -22.27 8.04 11.76
CA VAL A 110 -21.44 6.83 11.80
C VAL A 110 -21.75 6.03 13.06
N GLN A 111 -22.09 4.76 12.86
CA GLN A 111 -22.37 3.82 13.94
C GLN A 111 -21.11 3.08 14.33
N PHE A 112 -20.65 3.25 15.55
CA PHE A 112 -19.49 2.57 16.09
C PHE A 112 -19.90 1.18 16.57
N ARG A 113 -19.42 0.17 15.85
CA ARG A 113 -19.65 -1.24 16.14
C ARG A 113 -18.48 -1.82 16.92
N ASP A 114 -18.71 -2.96 17.55
CA ASP A 114 -17.67 -3.75 18.22
C ASP A 114 -16.63 -4.23 17.18
N ILE A 115 -15.39 -3.81 17.37
CA ILE A 115 -14.30 -4.07 16.42
C ILE A 115 -13.99 -5.57 16.38
N ASP A 116 -13.94 -6.28 17.51
CA ASP A 116 -13.60 -7.69 17.55
C ASP A 116 -14.59 -8.52 16.72
N ARG A 117 -15.88 -8.19 16.80
CA ARG A 117 -16.92 -8.85 15.98
C ARG A 117 -16.80 -8.51 14.49
N MET A 118 -16.26 -7.35 14.17
CA MET A 118 -16.07 -6.94 12.78
C MET A 118 -14.94 -7.71 12.12
N LEU A 119 -13.90 -8.09 12.85
CA LEU A 119 -12.79 -8.89 12.32
C LEU A 119 -13.21 -10.29 11.84
N ASP A 120 -14.32 -10.80 12.31
CA ASP A 120 -14.91 -12.09 11.87
C ASP A 120 -15.82 -11.95 10.63
N SER A 121 -15.89 -10.76 10.03
CA SER A 121 -16.83 -10.47 8.94
C SER A 121 -16.14 -10.05 7.64
N GLY A 122 -16.90 -10.10 6.53
CA GLY A 122 -16.40 -9.74 5.20
C GLY A 122 -15.21 -10.61 4.77
N ARG A 123 -14.28 -10.00 4.06
CA ARG A 123 -13.10 -10.67 3.49
C ARG A 123 -11.86 -10.63 4.39
N ILE A 124 -11.95 -10.07 5.60
CA ILE A 124 -10.79 -9.95 6.51
C ILE A 124 -10.14 -11.31 6.78
N GLY A 125 -10.95 -12.31 7.12
CA GLY A 125 -10.46 -13.68 7.39
C GLY A 125 -9.74 -14.29 6.19
N GLN A 126 -10.23 -14.03 4.96
CA GLN A 126 -9.61 -14.52 3.72
C GLN A 126 -8.22 -13.90 3.51
N VAL A 127 -8.09 -12.60 3.78
CA VAL A 127 -6.80 -11.89 3.64
C VAL A 127 -5.79 -12.38 4.70
N ALA A 128 -6.22 -12.54 5.94
CA ALA A 128 -5.37 -13.03 7.03
C ALA A 128 -4.91 -14.48 6.79
N GLU A 129 -5.80 -15.35 6.30
CA GLU A 129 -5.46 -16.73 5.95
C GLU A 129 -4.52 -16.79 4.74
N ALA A 130 -4.73 -15.95 3.72
CA ALA A 130 -3.80 -15.83 2.60
C ALA A 130 -2.39 -15.40 3.06
N ALA A 131 -2.28 -14.48 4.02
CA ALA A 131 -1.01 -14.11 4.63
C ALA A 131 -0.32 -15.34 5.28
N LEU A 132 -1.08 -16.15 6.00
CA LEU A 132 -0.59 -17.37 6.63
C LEU A 132 -0.10 -18.41 5.62
N LEU A 133 -0.86 -18.63 4.55
CA LEU A 133 -0.46 -19.54 3.47
C LEU A 133 0.84 -19.09 2.81
N LEU A 134 0.95 -17.80 2.48
CA LEU A 134 2.13 -17.21 1.84
C LEU A 134 3.37 -17.24 2.74
N SER A 135 3.25 -16.86 4.00
CA SER A 135 4.37 -16.85 4.96
C SER A 135 4.94 -18.26 5.21
N ARG A 136 4.10 -19.29 5.11
CA ARG A 136 4.51 -20.68 5.26
C ARG A 136 5.08 -21.28 3.97
N SER A 137 4.57 -20.87 2.81
CA SER A 137 5.00 -21.43 1.52
C SER A 137 6.43 -21.02 1.15
N ASN A 138 6.81 -19.78 1.48
CA ASN A 138 8.16 -19.29 1.21
C ASN A 138 8.61 -18.29 2.30
N PRO A 139 9.28 -18.76 3.35
CA PRO A 139 9.68 -17.92 4.49
C PRO A 139 10.74 -16.86 4.15
N ASP A 140 11.46 -17.01 3.02
CA ASP A 140 12.49 -16.07 2.56
C ASP A 140 11.92 -14.90 1.74
N VAL A 141 10.63 -14.94 1.37
CA VAL A 141 9.92 -13.86 0.70
C VAL A 141 9.03 -13.13 1.72
N PRO A 142 9.15 -11.81 1.87
CA PRO A 142 8.33 -11.08 2.82
C PRO A 142 6.87 -11.01 2.34
N VAL A 143 5.92 -11.25 3.23
CA VAL A 143 4.53 -10.92 3.02
C VAL A 143 4.32 -9.47 3.47
N ILE A 144 3.86 -8.61 2.59
CA ILE A 144 3.45 -7.25 2.91
C ILE A 144 1.91 -7.22 2.94
N GLY A 145 1.37 -7.05 4.15
CA GLY A 145 -0.06 -6.80 4.32
C GLY A 145 -0.37 -5.33 4.05
N SER A 146 -1.31 -5.05 3.14
CA SER A 146 -1.68 -3.67 2.82
C SER A 146 -3.04 -3.33 3.40
N ILE A 147 -3.13 -2.15 4.00
CA ILE A 147 -4.38 -1.59 4.52
C ILE A 147 -4.63 -0.20 3.94
N THR A 148 -5.90 0.15 3.85
CA THR A 148 -6.31 1.51 3.49
C THR A 148 -6.14 2.43 4.69
N GLY A 149 -5.52 3.59 4.49
CA GLY A 149 -5.27 4.52 5.58
C GLY A 149 -6.52 5.19 6.16
N PRO A 150 -6.40 5.80 7.35
CA PRO A 150 -7.56 6.26 8.13
C PRO A 150 -8.42 7.29 7.42
N VAL A 151 -7.83 8.24 6.68
CA VAL A 151 -8.60 9.28 5.99
C VAL A 151 -9.40 8.69 4.83
N SER A 152 -8.78 7.83 4.04
CA SER A 152 -9.45 7.15 2.92
C SER A 152 -10.51 6.16 3.39
N THR A 153 -10.26 5.42 4.45
CA THR A 153 -11.24 4.49 5.02
C THR A 153 -12.46 5.26 5.56
N ALA A 154 -12.25 6.38 6.25
CA ALA A 154 -13.36 7.24 6.69
C ALA A 154 -14.15 7.84 5.52
N ALA A 155 -13.44 8.27 4.44
CA ALA A 155 -14.06 8.75 3.21
C ALA A 155 -14.76 7.65 2.40
N SER A 156 -14.50 6.38 2.70
CA SER A 156 -15.15 5.23 2.06
C SER A 156 -16.44 4.79 2.77
N ILE A 157 -16.72 5.29 3.95
CA ILE A 157 -17.93 4.96 4.73
C ILE A 157 -18.88 6.14 4.90
N VAL A 158 -18.44 7.35 4.58
CA VAL A 158 -19.26 8.56 4.54
C VAL A 158 -19.12 9.16 3.15
N ASP A 159 -20.21 9.70 2.59
CA ASP A 159 -20.13 10.43 1.31
C ASP A 159 -18.85 11.30 1.27
N PRO A 160 -17.94 11.09 0.33
CA PRO A 160 -16.60 11.69 0.36
C PRO A 160 -16.63 13.22 0.36
N MET A 161 -17.60 13.83 -0.35
CA MET A 161 -17.73 15.28 -0.43
C MET A 161 -18.25 15.86 0.89
N ILE A 162 -19.14 15.14 1.55
CA ILE A 162 -19.65 15.53 2.87
C ILE A 162 -18.55 15.33 3.93
N PHE A 163 -17.86 14.19 3.91
CA PHE A 163 -16.73 13.90 4.79
C PHE A 163 -15.69 15.02 4.76
N LEU A 164 -15.17 15.36 3.58
CA LEU A 164 -14.16 16.42 3.43
C LEU A 164 -14.65 17.79 3.90
N LYS A 165 -15.92 18.13 3.65
CA LYS A 165 -16.53 19.37 4.16
C LYS A 165 -16.66 19.36 5.69
N GLU A 166 -16.96 18.21 6.28
CA GLU A 166 -17.14 18.07 7.73
C GLU A 166 -15.82 18.08 8.50
N LEU A 167 -14.69 17.73 7.89
CA LEU A 167 -13.36 17.97 8.46
C LEU A 167 -13.13 19.44 8.87
N HIS A 168 -13.77 20.37 8.16
CA HIS A 168 -13.75 21.80 8.51
C HIS A 168 -14.84 22.22 9.49
N LYS A 169 -16.04 21.63 9.38
CA LYS A 169 -17.27 22.16 9.99
C LYS A 169 -17.72 21.40 11.22
N LYS A 170 -17.41 20.10 11.30
CA LYS A 170 -17.80 19.17 12.36
C LYS A 170 -16.58 18.42 12.88
N ARG A 171 -15.60 19.17 13.37
CA ARG A 171 -14.29 18.64 13.75
C ARG A 171 -14.39 17.51 14.78
N GLU A 172 -15.22 17.66 15.80
CA GLU A 172 -15.41 16.67 16.86
C GLU A 172 -15.91 15.33 16.29
N ASP A 173 -16.97 15.36 15.47
CA ASP A 173 -17.50 14.16 14.83
C ASP A 173 -16.45 13.52 13.89
N SER A 174 -15.70 14.34 13.16
CA SER A 174 -14.65 13.88 12.25
C SER A 174 -13.51 13.17 13.02
N HIS A 175 -13.09 13.74 14.15
CA HIS A 175 -12.09 13.10 15.02
C HIS A 175 -12.60 11.78 15.59
N ARG A 176 -13.86 11.71 16.02
CA ARG A 176 -14.47 10.46 16.54
C ARG A 176 -14.50 9.35 15.49
N VAL A 177 -14.85 9.67 14.24
CA VAL A 177 -14.86 8.71 13.13
C VAL A 177 -13.45 8.22 12.82
N LEU A 178 -12.49 9.14 12.70
CA LEU A 178 -11.10 8.78 12.41
C LEU A 178 -10.46 7.99 13.55
N ASP A 179 -10.79 8.28 14.78
CA ASP A 179 -10.33 7.54 15.95
C ASP A 179 -10.82 6.09 15.93
N TYR A 180 -12.12 5.90 15.71
CA TYR A 180 -12.75 4.58 15.57
C TYR A 180 -12.19 3.76 14.39
N VAL A 181 -12.08 4.41 13.22
CA VAL A 181 -11.49 3.78 12.04
C VAL A 181 -10.04 3.36 12.30
N SER A 182 -9.26 4.21 12.98
CA SER A 182 -7.87 3.89 13.31
C SER A 182 -7.76 2.67 14.23
N ASP A 183 -8.62 2.55 15.24
CA ASP A 183 -8.64 1.37 16.12
C ASP A 183 -8.99 0.09 15.37
N PHE A 184 -9.94 0.17 14.43
CA PHE A 184 -10.26 -0.94 13.54
C PHE A 184 -9.07 -1.33 12.64
N LEU A 185 -8.39 -0.35 12.02
CA LEU A 185 -7.23 -0.60 11.16
C LEU A 185 -6.06 -1.23 11.93
N ILE A 186 -5.81 -0.79 13.16
CA ILE A 186 -4.80 -1.42 14.03
C ILE A 186 -5.14 -2.89 14.29
N SER A 187 -6.40 -3.19 14.57
CA SER A 187 -6.85 -4.56 14.85
C SER A 187 -6.77 -5.44 13.60
N PHE A 188 -7.14 -4.92 12.43
CA PHE A 188 -6.97 -5.64 11.16
C PHE A 188 -5.49 -5.88 10.83
N ALA A 189 -4.64 -4.87 10.98
CA ALA A 189 -3.21 -5.03 10.77
C ALA A 189 -2.58 -6.07 11.70
N ARG A 190 -2.99 -6.13 12.97
CA ARG A 190 -2.55 -7.20 13.90
C ARG A 190 -2.91 -8.58 13.39
N LEU A 191 -4.11 -8.75 12.87
CA LEU A 191 -4.54 -10.03 12.31
C LEU A 191 -3.68 -10.45 11.10
N LEU A 192 -3.28 -9.49 10.26
CA LEU A 192 -2.34 -9.76 9.16
C LEU A 192 -0.94 -10.15 9.68
N VAL A 193 -0.47 -9.51 10.75
CA VAL A 193 0.82 -9.86 11.38
C VAL A 193 0.76 -11.24 12.02
N ASP A 194 -0.33 -11.57 12.70
CA ASP A 194 -0.56 -12.92 13.25
C ASP A 194 -0.62 -13.98 12.13
N GLY A 195 -1.11 -13.61 10.95
CA GLY A 195 -1.04 -14.39 9.72
C GLY A 195 0.36 -14.47 9.10
N GLY A 196 1.37 -13.78 9.65
CA GLY A 196 2.76 -13.86 9.20
C GLY A 196 3.20 -12.75 8.25
N ALA A 197 2.44 -11.65 8.14
CA ALA A 197 2.91 -10.47 7.45
C ALA A 197 4.20 -9.94 8.07
N SER A 198 5.20 -9.68 7.25
CA SER A 198 6.54 -9.24 7.67
C SER A 198 6.66 -7.71 7.76
N ALA A 199 5.73 -7.01 7.13
CA ALA A 199 5.57 -5.56 7.15
C ALA A 199 4.13 -5.20 6.80
N ILE A 200 3.68 -4.01 7.20
CA ILE A 200 2.39 -3.46 6.81
C ILE A 200 2.60 -2.22 5.94
N CYS A 201 1.85 -2.12 4.85
CA CYS A 201 1.80 -0.92 4.02
C CYS A 201 0.46 -0.21 4.22
N ILE A 202 0.50 1.08 4.52
CA ILE A 202 -0.68 1.93 4.63
C ILE A 202 -0.75 2.81 3.39
N GLY A 203 -1.78 2.62 2.55
CA GLY A 203 -2.07 3.51 1.42
C GLY A 203 -3.22 4.45 1.75
N ASP A 204 -2.98 5.76 1.77
CA ASP A 204 -4.03 6.74 2.09
C ASP A 204 -4.19 7.79 0.97
N PRO A 205 -4.81 7.41 -0.17
CA PRO A 205 -4.93 8.28 -1.34
C PRO A 205 -5.80 9.52 -1.13
N THR A 206 -6.62 9.58 -0.09
CA THR A 206 -7.37 10.79 0.28
C THR A 206 -6.52 11.73 1.14
N ALA A 207 -5.51 11.22 1.82
CA ALA A 207 -4.59 11.99 2.64
C ALA A 207 -3.49 12.65 1.80
N THR A 208 -3.85 13.49 0.83
CA THR A 208 -2.90 14.19 -0.03
C THR A 208 -2.83 15.69 0.29
N GLY A 209 -1.73 16.32 -0.13
CA GLY A 209 -1.58 17.76 0.00
C GLY A 209 -2.59 18.56 -0.83
N GLU A 210 -3.04 18.00 -1.95
CA GLU A 210 -4.01 18.62 -2.85
C GLU A 210 -5.43 18.59 -2.29
N ILE A 211 -5.80 17.47 -1.63
CA ILE A 211 -7.15 17.28 -1.07
C ILE A 211 -7.28 17.98 0.29
N LEU A 212 -6.34 17.75 1.19
CA LEU A 212 -6.44 18.24 2.57
C LEU A 212 -5.80 19.62 2.76
N GLY A 213 -4.79 19.96 1.97
CA GLY A 213 -3.92 21.10 2.26
C GLY A 213 -3.13 20.93 3.57
N PRO A 214 -2.16 21.80 3.87
CA PRO A 214 -1.22 21.58 4.96
C PRO A 214 -1.87 21.51 6.35
N ARG A 215 -2.92 22.30 6.59
CA ARG A 215 -3.57 22.35 7.92
C ARG A 215 -4.33 21.07 8.24
N LEU A 216 -5.19 20.60 7.34
CA LEU A 216 -5.97 19.38 7.59
C LEU A 216 -5.08 18.13 7.47
N PHE A 217 -4.05 18.16 6.60
CA PHE A 217 -3.07 17.09 6.55
C PHE A 217 -2.37 16.91 7.91
N GLN A 218 -1.91 18.01 8.52
CA GLN A 218 -1.28 17.94 9.84
C GLN A 218 -2.28 17.48 10.91
N GLU A 219 -3.50 18.01 10.89
CA GLU A 219 -4.51 17.75 11.92
C GLU A 219 -5.07 16.32 11.86
N TYR A 220 -5.34 15.83 10.65
CA TYR A 220 -6.00 14.52 10.47
C TYR A 220 -5.06 13.45 9.95
N ALA A 221 -4.34 13.69 8.84
CA ALA A 221 -3.51 12.65 8.25
C ALA A 221 -2.34 12.28 9.18
N VAL A 222 -1.52 13.24 9.61
CA VAL A 222 -0.37 12.96 10.48
C VAL A 222 -0.82 12.34 11.80
N THR A 223 -1.87 12.89 12.43
CA THR A 223 -2.36 12.40 13.72
C THR A 223 -2.83 10.95 13.65
N TYR A 224 -3.67 10.62 12.68
CA TYR A 224 -4.29 9.31 12.62
C TYR A 224 -3.43 8.26 11.91
N LEU A 225 -2.58 8.66 10.95
CA LEU A 225 -1.55 7.77 10.43
C LEU A 225 -0.59 7.36 11.54
N ASN A 226 -0.10 8.30 12.35
CA ASN A 226 0.79 7.98 13.46
C ASN A 226 0.10 7.09 14.51
N LYS A 227 -1.18 7.32 14.83
CA LYS A 227 -1.94 6.42 15.70
C LYS A 227 -1.94 4.97 15.17
N VAL A 228 -2.20 4.80 13.88
CA VAL A 228 -2.21 3.46 13.24
C VAL A 228 -0.81 2.87 13.19
N ILE A 229 0.20 3.65 12.79
CA ILE A 229 1.61 3.22 12.72
C ILE A 229 2.10 2.75 14.10
N ASP A 230 1.89 3.55 15.14
CA ASP A 230 2.32 3.20 16.50
C ASP A 230 1.63 1.94 17.03
N GLY A 231 0.33 1.79 16.68
CA GLY A 231 -0.43 0.58 17.01
C GLY A 231 0.08 -0.67 16.30
N ILE A 232 0.58 -0.53 15.07
CA ILE A 232 1.20 -1.62 14.30
C ILE A 232 2.62 -1.90 14.81
N HIS A 233 3.42 -0.88 15.09
CA HIS A 233 4.76 -1.03 15.66
C HIS A 233 4.75 -1.82 16.99
N ALA A 234 3.67 -1.73 17.77
CA ALA A 234 3.50 -2.54 18.96
C ALA A 234 3.46 -4.05 18.69
N THR A 235 3.26 -4.48 17.45
CA THR A 235 3.37 -5.88 17.02
C THR A 235 4.78 -6.31 16.62
N GLY A 236 5.70 -5.35 16.51
CA GLY A 236 7.11 -5.59 16.17
C GLY A 236 7.44 -5.61 14.67
N VAL A 237 6.49 -5.28 13.78
CA VAL A 237 6.73 -5.20 12.33
C VAL A 237 6.85 -3.76 11.85
N PRO A 238 7.67 -3.51 10.80
CA PRO A 238 7.82 -2.19 10.23
C PRO A 238 6.59 -1.79 9.38
N VAL A 239 6.42 -0.47 9.23
CA VAL A 239 5.31 0.15 8.50
C VAL A 239 5.82 1.03 7.36
N LEU A 240 5.32 0.77 6.16
CA LEU A 240 5.49 1.61 4.98
C LEU A 240 4.23 2.48 4.81
N VAL A 241 4.40 3.75 4.45
CA VAL A 241 3.27 4.64 4.16
C VAL A 241 3.38 5.14 2.73
N HIS A 242 2.29 5.01 1.96
CA HIS A 242 2.19 5.59 0.62
C HIS A 242 1.28 6.82 0.63
N ILE A 243 1.82 7.94 0.14
CA ILE A 243 1.10 9.19 -0.07
C ILE A 243 1.09 9.50 -1.57
N CYS A 244 -0.10 9.59 -2.14
CA CYS A 244 -0.32 9.92 -3.54
C CYS A 244 -0.13 11.42 -3.82
N GLY A 245 -0.01 11.75 -5.11
CA GLY A 245 -0.06 13.12 -5.63
C GLY A 245 1.15 13.98 -5.29
N GLU A 246 0.98 15.29 -5.42
CA GLU A 246 2.04 16.26 -5.19
C GLU A 246 2.19 16.57 -3.69
N MET A 247 3.39 16.37 -3.15
CA MET A 247 3.67 16.56 -1.74
C MET A 247 4.09 17.99 -1.35
N LYS A 248 4.25 18.90 -2.32
CA LYS A 248 4.86 20.22 -2.08
C LYS A 248 4.26 20.96 -0.88
N ALA A 249 2.93 20.99 -0.77
CA ALA A 249 2.23 21.70 0.29
C ALA A 249 2.36 21.04 1.67
N VAL A 250 2.59 19.71 1.73
CA VAL A 250 2.63 18.90 2.96
C VAL A 250 4.00 18.32 3.26
N LYS A 251 4.98 18.60 2.39
CA LYS A 251 6.35 18.09 2.53
C LYS A 251 6.97 18.29 3.93
N PRO A 252 6.78 19.45 4.63
CA PRO A 252 7.30 19.62 5.97
C PRO A 252 6.66 18.71 7.05
N SER A 253 5.49 18.14 6.76
CA SER A 253 4.81 17.21 7.66
C SER A 253 5.24 15.75 7.46
N ILE A 254 5.83 15.40 6.30
CA ILE A 254 6.25 14.03 5.99
C ILE A 254 7.25 13.46 7.02
N PRO A 255 8.29 14.19 7.46
CA PRO A 255 9.22 13.70 8.49
C PRO A 255 8.60 13.50 9.87
N GLN A 256 7.36 13.92 10.09
CA GLN A 256 6.61 13.73 11.33
C GLN A 256 5.83 12.40 11.35
N LEU A 257 5.75 11.71 10.23
CA LEU A 257 5.21 10.36 10.18
C LEU A 257 6.19 9.38 10.84
N HIS A 258 5.68 8.50 11.66
CA HIS A 258 6.47 7.49 12.37
C HIS A 258 6.79 6.28 11.50
N SER A 259 6.50 6.32 10.19
CA SER A 259 6.72 5.22 9.26
C SER A 259 8.19 4.90 9.06
N ASP A 260 8.50 3.62 8.81
CA ASP A 260 9.85 3.13 8.52
C ASP A 260 10.27 3.44 7.07
N ALA A 261 9.31 3.59 6.17
CA ALA A 261 9.56 4.09 4.81
C ALA A 261 8.39 4.95 4.30
N ILE A 262 8.72 5.91 3.44
CA ILE A 262 7.75 6.74 2.74
C ILE A 262 7.78 6.44 1.24
N SER A 263 6.63 6.03 0.72
CA SER A 263 6.38 5.83 -0.71
C SER A 263 5.64 7.02 -1.30
N THR A 264 6.02 7.45 -2.50
CA THR A 264 5.50 8.66 -3.12
C THR A 264 5.16 8.45 -4.59
N ASP A 265 4.27 9.31 -5.09
CA ASP A 265 3.93 9.40 -6.51
C ASP A 265 5.14 9.83 -7.38
N ALA A 266 5.06 9.56 -8.68
CA ALA A 266 6.08 9.92 -9.68
C ALA A 266 6.34 11.44 -9.82
N PHE A 267 5.43 12.28 -9.34
CA PHE A 267 5.61 13.73 -9.31
C PHE A 267 6.66 14.20 -8.29
N VAL A 268 6.97 13.36 -7.30
CA VAL A 268 7.90 13.69 -6.24
C VAL A 268 9.33 13.32 -6.66
N ASN A 269 10.24 14.28 -6.61
CA ASN A 269 11.67 14.00 -6.78
C ASN A 269 12.21 13.41 -5.46
N LEU A 270 12.30 12.06 -5.39
CA LEU A 270 12.74 11.34 -4.19
C LEU A 270 14.19 11.65 -3.81
N LYS A 271 15.06 11.92 -4.79
CA LYS A 271 16.45 12.32 -4.51
C LYS A 271 16.49 13.61 -3.70
N LEU A 272 15.77 14.64 -4.16
CA LEU A 272 15.69 15.92 -3.45
C LEU A 272 15.00 15.78 -2.10
N LEU A 273 13.97 14.92 -2.00
CA LEU A 273 13.32 14.65 -0.72
C LEU A 273 14.31 14.04 0.28
N LYS A 274 15.13 13.08 -0.16
CA LYS A 274 16.13 12.42 0.68
C LYS A 274 17.28 13.35 1.04
N GLU A 275 17.71 14.23 0.14
CA GLU A 275 18.72 15.26 0.42
C GLU A 275 18.23 16.25 1.49
N GLU A 276 16.95 16.63 1.45
CA GLU A 276 16.36 17.55 2.43
C GLU A 276 16.03 16.86 3.77
N TYR A 277 15.66 15.57 3.75
CA TYR A 277 15.32 14.77 4.92
C TYR A 277 16.08 13.43 4.92
N PRO A 278 17.39 13.44 5.24
CA PRO A 278 18.24 12.25 5.14
C PRO A 278 17.83 11.10 6.07
N GLN A 279 17.00 11.37 7.06
CA GLN A 279 16.49 10.35 7.99
C GLN A 279 15.37 9.50 7.37
N LEU A 280 14.74 9.92 6.28
CA LEU A 280 13.68 9.16 5.63
C LEU A 280 14.27 7.98 4.85
N THR A 281 13.67 6.81 5.00
CA THR A 281 13.82 5.71 4.05
C THR A 281 12.85 5.94 2.91
N THR A 282 13.37 6.11 1.71
CA THR A 282 12.58 6.45 0.52
C THR A 282 12.18 5.22 -0.26
N MET A 283 10.93 5.17 -0.71
CA MET A 283 10.41 4.10 -1.54
C MET A 283 9.73 4.67 -2.79
N GLY A 284 10.01 4.09 -3.91
CA GLY A 284 9.36 4.43 -5.17
C GLY A 284 10.35 4.59 -6.31
N ASN A 285 10.05 5.43 -7.27
CA ASN A 285 8.73 5.88 -7.69
C ASN A 285 8.67 5.89 -9.22
N LEU A 286 8.85 4.68 -9.78
CA LEU A 286 8.78 4.52 -11.23
C LEU A 286 7.36 4.77 -11.72
N SER A 287 7.19 5.67 -12.68
CA SER A 287 5.89 6.07 -13.22
C SER A 287 5.07 4.87 -13.69
N THR A 288 3.84 4.75 -13.20
CA THR A 288 2.90 3.69 -13.60
C THR A 288 2.49 3.82 -15.06
N PHE A 289 2.39 5.04 -15.58
CA PHE A 289 2.20 5.28 -17.03
C PHE A 289 3.38 4.74 -17.86
N LEU A 290 4.61 4.84 -17.35
CA LEU A 290 5.76 4.26 -18.02
C LEU A 290 5.72 2.73 -17.99
N LEU A 291 5.22 2.13 -16.90
CA LEU A 291 5.05 0.68 -16.78
C LEU A 291 3.93 0.14 -17.68
N GLU A 292 2.90 0.92 -17.96
CA GLU A 292 1.82 0.53 -18.85
C GLU A 292 2.15 0.79 -20.32
N LEU A 293 2.56 2.01 -20.65
CA LEU A 293 2.64 2.53 -22.01
C LEU A 293 4.07 2.71 -22.55
N GLY A 294 5.08 2.50 -21.71
CA GLY A 294 6.48 2.68 -22.07
C GLY A 294 7.09 1.50 -22.79
N GLU A 295 8.35 1.70 -23.22
CA GLU A 295 9.20 0.63 -23.76
C GLU A 295 10.15 0.10 -22.68
N PRO A 296 10.49 -1.21 -22.67
CA PRO A 296 11.35 -1.82 -21.66
C PRO A 296 12.69 -1.10 -21.44
N ASP A 297 13.35 -0.67 -22.51
CA ASP A 297 14.62 0.07 -22.43
C ASP A 297 14.48 1.40 -21.71
N LYS A 298 13.34 2.08 -21.88
CA LYS A 298 13.06 3.35 -21.20
C LYS A 298 12.78 3.10 -19.73
N VAL A 299 12.03 2.03 -19.41
CA VAL A 299 11.77 1.57 -18.04
C VAL A 299 13.09 1.28 -17.33
N SER A 300 13.97 0.49 -17.95
CA SER A 300 15.30 0.14 -17.39
C SER A 300 16.15 1.37 -17.12
N ARG A 301 16.22 2.33 -18.06
CA ARG A 301 16.99 3.57 -17.85
C ARG A 301 16.47 4.41 -16.67
N HIS A 302 15.16 4.57 -16.54
CA HIS A 302 14.56 5.29 -15.42
C HIS A 302 14.79 4.57 -14.09
N THR A 303 14.62 3.25 -14.07
CA THR A 303 14.89 2.41 -12.88
C THR A 303 16.35 2.51 -12.44
N ALA A 304 17.29 2.39 -13.39
CA ALA A 304 18.72 2.56 -13.11
C ALA A 304 19.04 3.96 -12.56
N GLY A 305 18.28 4.99 -13.00
CA GLY A 305 18.34 6.33 -12.45
C GLY A 305 18.00 6.33 -10.95
N LEU A 306 16.88 5.73 -10.55
CA LEU A 306 16.47 5.64 -9.14
C LEU A 306 17.52 4.90 -8.28
N VAL A 307 18.09 3.81 -8.81
CA VAL A 307 19.16 3.07 -8.12
C VAL A 307 20.41 3.94 -7.94
N ARG A 308 20.84 4.67 -8.98
CA ARG A 308 22.00 5.61 -8.92
C ARG A 308 21.74 6.78 -7.98
N ASP A 309 20.51 7.26 -7.91
CA ASP A 309 20.10 8.34 -6.99
C ASP A 309 20.01 7.89 -5.52
N GLY A 310 20.25 6.60 -5.26
CA GLY A 310 20.29 6.04 -3.92
C GLY A 310 18.92 5.91 -3.25
N ILE A 311 17.85 5.69 -4.05
CA ILE A 311 16.54 5.39 -3.48
C ILE A 311 16.59 4.03 -2.77
N ASP A 312 16.07 3.98 -1.54
CA ASP A 312 16.30 2.84 -0.64
C ASP A 312 15.49 1.60 -1.02
N ILE A 313 14.27 1.80 -1.51
CA ILE A 313 13.36 0.72 -1.97
C ILE A 313 12.81 1.12 -3.32
N ILE A 314 12.97 0.28 -4.32
CA ILE A 314 12.43 0.54 -5.66
C ILE A 314 11.02 -0.05 -5.77
N SER A 315 10.07 0.77 -6.24
CA SER A 315 8.69 0.35 -6.43
C SER A 315 8.02 1.14 -7.56
N PRO A 316 6.86 0.68 -8.05
CA PRO A 316 5.97 1.57 -8.80
C PRO A 316 5.64 2.83 -8.00
N ALA A 317 5.31 3.91 -8.67
CA ALA A 317 5.01 5.19 -8.03
C ALA A 317 3.64 5.22 -7.34
N CYS A 318 2.73 4.37 -7.77
CA CYS A 318 1.34 4.29 -7.28
C CYS A 318 0.72 2.94 -7.73
N GLY A 319 -0.60 2.79 -7.65
CA GLY A 319 -1.34 1.64 -8.16
C GLY A 319 -1.05 1.37 -9.64
N LEU A 320 -0.80 0.12 -9.96
CA LEU A 320 -0.62 -0.31 -11.34
C LEU A 320 -1.97 -0.42 -12.04
N SER A 321 -2.03 -0.01 -13.29
CA SER A 321 -3.14 -0.38 -14.16
C SER A 321 -3.18 -1.91 -14.34
N THR A 322 -4.35 -2.50 -14.35
CA THR A 322 -4.54 -3.92 -14.67
C THR A 322 -4.03 -4.28 -16.07
N ALA A 323 -3.91 -3.28 -16.98
CA ALA A 323 -3.34 -3.39 -18.31
C ALA A 323 -1.83 -3.15 -18.38
N SER A 324 -1.15 -2.99 -17.24
CA SER A 324 0.31 -2.79 -17.21
C SER A 324 1.05 -3.94 -17.89
N SER A 325 2.09 -3.60 -18.65
CA SER A 325 2.87 -4.58 -19.40
C SER A 325 3.79 -5.38 -18.47
N ILE A 326 3.63 -6.70 -18.46
CA ILE A 326 4.51 -7.60 -17.72
C ILE A 326 5.98 -7.43 -18.13
N ARG A 327 6.26 -7.17 -19.42
CA ARG A 327 7.64 -6.93 -19.91
C ARG A 327 8.25 -5.69 -19.29
N ASN A 328 7.46 -4.64 -19.13
CA ASN A 328 7.92 -3.39 -18.50
C ASN A 328 8.20 -3.60 -17.01
N ILE A 329 7.32 -4.34 -16.32
CA ILE A 329 7.53 -4.66 -14.91
C ILE A 329 8.79 -5.53 -14.75
N GLN A 330 8.98 -6.55 -15.60
CA GLN A 330 10.19 -7.36 -15.60
C GLN A 330 11.46 -6.55 -15.92
N ALA A 331 11.38 -5.58 -16.83
CA ALA A 331 12.51 -4.68 -17.12
C ALA A 331 12.90 -3.85 -15.89
N MET A 332 11.91 -3.35 -15.13
CA MET A 332 12.14 -2.67 -13.85
C MET A 332 12.80 -3.61 -12.83
N THR A 333 12.19 -4.74 -12.54
CA THR A 333 12.65 -5.66 -11.47
C THR A 333 14.03 -6.25 -11.79
N GLN A 334 14.27 -6.63 -13.05
CA GLN A 334 15.57 -7.14 -13.47
C GLN A 334 16.66 -6.08 -13.37
N THR A 335 16.40 -4.83 -13.79
CA THR A 335 17.36 -3.72 -13.67
C THR A 335 17.81 -3.52 -12.23
N VAL A 336 16.89 -3.62 -11.26
CA VAL A 336 17.24 -3.51 -9.84
C VAL A 336 18.10 -4.70 -9.39
N LYS A 337 17.73 -5.92 -9.78
CA LYS A 337 18.47 -7.15 -9.44
C LYS A 337 19.88 -7.15 -10.00
N ASP A 338 20.10 -6.55 -11.16
CA ASP A 338 21.41 -6.37 -11.77
C ASP A 338 22.21 -5.19 -11.16
N GLY A 339 21.66 -4.53 -10.13
CA GLY A 339 22.30 -3.40 -9.45
C GLY A 339 22.38 -2.14 -10.31
N GLY A 340 21.45 -1.96 -11.25
CA GLY A 340 21.44 -0.82 -12.18
C GLY A 340 22.58 -0.84 -13.23
N ARG A 341 23.28 -1.94 -13.37
CA ARG A 341 24.41 -2.05 -14.30
C ARG A 341 23.92 -2.18 -15.74
N GLY A 342 24.64 -1.55 -16.66
CA GLY A 342 24.35 -1.64 -18.10
C GLY A 342 23.49 -0.51 -18.66
N TRP A 343 23.13 0.51 -17.84
CA TRP A 343 22.29 1.66 -18.27
C TRP A 343 22.86 3.02 -17.89
#